data_69d9602f65ce2cdfb6e320b8d4b70ccd
#
_entry.id   69d9602f65ce2cdfb6e320b8d4b70ccd
#
_cell.length_a   1.000
_cell.length_b   1.000
_cell.length_c   1.000
_cell.angle_alpha   90.00
_cell.angle_beta   90.00
_cell.angle_gamma   90.00
#
_symmetry.space_group_name_H-M   'P 1'
#
loop_
_entity.id
_entity.type
_entity.pdbx_description
1 polymer ?
#
loop_
_entity_poly.entity_id
_entity_poly.type
_entity_poly.pdbx_seq_one_letter_code
_entity_poly.pdbx_strand_id
1 'polypeptide(L)'
;MSRKITNESVDKFLSRETFKKSNMEVDQCYGQYRLKLHGNVIAILDEFNMLSVSNAGWASNTTKERLNGLPNVRVQQKNWNWFLNGQEWNGEWTRVGIV
;
A
#
# COMPACT_ATOMS: atom_id res chain seq x y z
N MET A 1 -12.21 10.48 9.32
CA MET A 1 -11.61 10.70 8.00
C MET A 1 -10.56 9.66 7.73
N SER A 2 -10.63 9.08 6.56
CA SER A 2 -9.72 7.98 6.18
C SER A 2 -8.26 8.42 6.08
N ARG A 3 -8.01 9.69 5.76
CA ARG A 3 -6.64 10.18 5.57
C ARG A 3 -5.78 10.08 6.83
N LYS A 4 -6.37 10.23 8.01
CA LYS A 4 -5.63 10.12 9.26
C LYS A 4 -5.13 8.70 9.49
N ILE A 5 -5.99 7.71 9.31
CA ILE A 5 -5.58 6.32 9.48
C ILE A 5 -4.58 5.90 8.41
N THR A 6 -4.70 6.42 7.20
CA THR A 6 -3.73 6.17 6.14
C THR A 6 -2.36 6.67 6.56
N ASN A 7 -2.27 7.92 7.02
CA ASN A 7 -0.99 8.50 7.43
C ASN A 7 -0.37 7.75 8.59
N GLU A 8 -1.17 7.39 9.60
CA GLU A 8 -0.67 6.63 10.75
C GLU A 8 -0.11 5.28 10.32
N SER A 9 -0.86 4.54 9.51
CA SER A 9 -0.45 3.20 9.11
C SER A 9 0.76 3.24 8.18
N VAL A 10 0.82 4.21 7.28
CA VAL A 10 1.97 4.36 6.38
C VAL A 10 3.22 4.76 7.17
N ASP A 11 3.09 5.67 8.14
CA ASP A 11 4.22 6.06 8.98
C ASP A 11 4.80 4.85 9.73
N LYS A 12 3.94 4.03 10.33
CA LYS A 12 4.38 2.82 11.03
C LYS A 12 5.02 1.83 10.07
N PHE A 13 4.42 1.65 8.91
CA PHE A 13 4.94 0.76 7.88
C PHE A 13 6.36 1.17 7.45
N LEU A 14 6.55 2.45 7.16
CA LEU A 14 7.86 2.95 6.72
C LEU A 14 8.88 2.98 7.86
N SER A 15 8.42 3.11 9.10
CA SER A 15 9.30 3.08 10.28
C SER A 15 9.61 1.66 10.73
N ARG A 16 9.10 0.66 10.04
CA ARG A 16 9.28 -0.76 10.37
C ARG A 16 8.76 -1.10 11.77
N GLU A 17 7.56 -0.59 12.06
CA GLU A 17 6.88 -0.85 13.32
C GLU A 17 5.56 -1.55 13.04
N THR A 18 5.23 -2.53 13.87
CA THR A 18 3.93 -3.19 13.78
C THR A 18 2.83 -2.24 14.25
N PHE A 19 1.63 -2.42 13.69
CA PHE A 19 0.53 -1.49 13.94
C PHE A 19 -0.79 -2.21 13.65
N LYS A 20 -1.81 -1.89 14.41
CA LYS A 20 -3.16 -2.39 14.12
C LYS A 20 -4.17 -1.41 14.65
N LYS A 21 -4.97 -0.85 13.76
CA LYS A 21 -6.01 0.09 14.13
C LYS A 21 -7.05 0.14 13.01
N SER A 22 -8.32 0.02 13.37
CA SER A 22 -9.42 0.06 12.41
C SER A 22 -9.23 -1.02 11.34
N ASN A 23 -9.26 -0.67 10.07
CA ASN A 23 -9.11 -1.63 8.97
C ASN A 23 -7.66 -1.75 8.47
N MET A 24 -6.71 -1.11 9.15
CA MET A 24 -5.30 -1.11 8.73
C MET A 24 -4.44 -1.89 9.72
N GLU A 25 -3.45 -2.57 9.19
CA GLU A 25 -2.50 -3.33 9.98
C GLU A 25 -1.13 -3.31 9.31
N VAL A 26 -0.07 -3.27 10.13
CA VAL A 26 1.29 -3.49 9.66
C VAL A 26 1.85 -4.67 10.43
N ASP A 27 2.29 -5.71 9.73
CA ASP A 27 2.94 -6.83 10.39
C ASP A 27 4.31 -7.08 9.80
N GLN A 28 5.06 -7.96 10.44
CA GLN A 28 6.40 -8.35 10.03
C GLN A 28 6.40 -9.82 9.64
N CYS A 29 7.10 -10.14 8.56
CA CYS A 29 7.22 -11.52 8.09
C CYS A 29 8.57 -11.68 7.39
N TYR A 30 9.46 -12.50 7.97
CA TYR A 30 10.76 -12.84 7.37
C TYR A 30 11.57 -11.60 6.93
N GLY A 31 11.65 -10.59 7.80
CA GLY A 31 12.42 -9.38 7.50
C GLY A 31 11.70 -8.37 6.63
N GLN A 32 10.49 -8.68 6.22
CA GLN A 32 9.67 -7.75 5.44
C GLN A 32 8.57 -7.19 6.31
N TYR A 33 8.14 -5.96 6.03
CA TYR A 33 6.97 -5.38 6.66
C TYR A 33 5.84 -5.31 5.63
N ARG A 34 4.63 -5.66 6.05
CA ARG A 34 3.48 -5.73 5.16
C ARG A 34 2.40 -4.78 5.66
N LEU A 35 1.88 -3.98 4.74
CA LEU A 35 0.75 -3.09 5.01
C LEU A 35 -0.52 -3.79 4.56
N LYS A 36 -1.47 -3.94 5.48
CA LYS A 36 -2.72 -4.68 5.21
C LYS A 36 -3.93 -3.77 5.33
N LEU A 37 -4.87 -3.97 4.43
CA LEU A 37 -6.18 -3.33 4.47
C LEU A 37 -7.22 -4.46 4.57
N HIS A 38 -8.02 -4.45 5.62
CA HIS A 38 -9.02 -5.52 5.89
C HIS A 38 -8.39 -6.91 5.85
N GLY A 39 -7.16 -7.04 6.35
CA GLY A 39 -6.47 -8.32 6.36
C GLY A 39 -5.79 -8.70 5.05
N ASN A 40 -5.91 -7.89 4.01
CA ASN A 40 -5.30 -8.16 2.71
C ASN A 40 -4.05 -7.31 2.54
N VAL A 41 -2.93 -7.96 2.17
CA VAL A 41 -1.65 -7.27 2.00
C VAL A 41 -1.71 -6.43 0.72
N ILE A 42 -1.50 -5.12 0.85
CA ILE A 42 -1.51 -4.20 -0.30
C ILE A 42 -0.15 -3.58 -0.55
N ALA A 43 0.80 -3.71 0.38
CA ALA A 43 2.16 -3.20 0.18
C ALA A 43 3.15 -4.03 0.99
N ILE A 44 4.34 -4.18 0.47
CA ILE A 44 5.45 -4.88 1.13
C ILE A 44 6.69 -4.01 1.05
N LEU A 45 7.35 -3.84 2.20
CA LEU A 45 8.64 -3.17 2.28
C LEU A 45 9.67 -4.22 2.68
N ASP A 46 10.59 -4.54 1.78
CA ASP A 46 11.57 -5.57 2.06
C ASP A 46 12.76 -5.02 2.85
N GLU A 47 13.72 -5.90 3.15
CA GLU A 47 14.88 -5.53 3.98
C GLU A 47 15.82 -4.56 3.27
N PHE A 48 15.67 -4.37 1.97
CA PHE A 48 16.48 -3.45 1.17
C PHE A 48 15.73 -2.15 0.87
N ASN A 49 14.62 -1.91 1.56
CA ASN A 49 13.75 -0.74 1.37
C ASN A 49 13.09 -0.67 0.00
N MET A 50 12.98 -1.80 -0.68
CA MET A 50 12.22 -1.89 -1.93
C MET A 50 10.73 -1.99 -1.59
N LEU A 51 9.96 -1.07 -2.13
CA LEU A 51 8.51 -1.03 -1.94
C LEU A 51 7.80 -1.68 -3.11
N SER A 52 6.89 -2.59 -2.81
CA SER A 52 6.02 -3.23 -3.80
C SER A 52 4.57 -3.03 -3.38
N VAL A 53 3.68 -2.90 -4.35
CA VAL A 53 2.26 -2.64 -4.08
C VAL A 53 1.36 -3.55 -4.90
N SER A 54 0.15 -3.77 -4.39
CA SER A 54 -0.90 -4.55 -5.05
C SER A 54 -2.24 -4.03 -4.54
N ASN A 55 -3.31 -4.23 -5.30
CA ASN A 55 -4.66 -3.92 -4.79
C ASN A 55 -5.29 -5.13 -4.11
N ALA A 56 -4.58 -6.24 -4.01
CA ALA A 56 -5.05 -7.48 -3.38
C ALA A 56 -6.37 -7.99 -3.96
N GLY A 57 -6.67 -7.62 -5.21
CA GLY A 57 -7.94 -7.98 -5.85
C GLY A 57 -9.10 -7.07 -5.49
N TRP A 58 -8.88 -6.04 -4.69
CA TRP A 58 -9.92 -5.10 -4.23
C TRP A 58 -9.75 -3.74 -4.90
N ALA A 59 -10.38 -3.55 -6.03
CA ALA A 59 -10.31 -2.30 -6.79
C ALA A 59 -11.31 -1.29 -6.23
N SER A 60 -11.09 -0.84 -5.00
CA SER A 60 -12.00 0.08 -4.31
C SER A 60 -11.35 1.45 -4.09
N ASN A 61 -12.19 2.46 -3.81
CA ASN A 61 -11.70 3.79 -3.49
C ASN A 61 -10.84 3.80 -2.23
N THR A 62 -11.17 2.95 -1.26
CA THR A 62 -10.40 2.83 -0.03
C THR A 62 -8.99 2.30 -0.33
N THR A 63 -8.88 1.24 -1.14
CA THR A 63 -7.59 0.69 -1.53
C THR A 63 -6.75 1.76 -2.24
N LYS A 64 -7.37 2.48 -3.17
CA LYS A 64 -6.68 3.55 -3.91
C LYS A 64 -6.17 4.64 -2.96
N GLU A 65 -7.00 5.06 -2.03
CA GLU A 65 -6.63 6.10 -1.07
C GLU A 65 -5.48 5.66 -0.17
N ARG A 66 -5.50 4.41 0.30
CA ARG A 66 -4.43 3.88 1.13
C ARG A 66 -3.12 3.80 0.37
N LEU A 67 -3.15 3.30 -0.85
CA LEU A 67 -1.94 3.19 -1.68
C LEU A 67 -1.35 4.56 -1.99
N ASN A 68 -2.19 5.56 -2.21
CA ASN A 68 -1.71 6.91 -2.50
C ASN A 68 -1.05 7.60 -1.30
N GLY A 69 -1.17 7.02 -0.10
CA GLY A 69 -0.44 7.50 1.07
C GLY A 69 1.02 7.08 1.09
N LEU A 70 1.41 6.14 0.23
CA LEU A 70 2.78 5.63 0.19
C LEU A 70 3.67 6.53 -0.67
N PRO A 71 4.99 6.61 -0.35
CA PRO A 71 5.90 7.39 -1.17
C PRO A 71 6.08 6.77 -2.56
N ASN A 72 6.20 7.61 -3.57
CA ASN A 72 6.42 7.19 -4.96
C ASN A 72 5.29 6.34 -5.53
N VAL A 73 4.10 6.39 -4.92
CA VAL A 73 2.95 5.64 -5.38
C VAL A 73 1.84 6.62 -5.75
N ARG A 74 1.40 6.54 -6.98
CA ARG A 74 0.26 7.32 -7.45
C ARG A 74 -0.67 6.41 -8.21
N VAL A 75 -1.81 6.11 -7.60
CA VAL A 75 -2.83 5.25 -8.19
C VAL A 75 -3.98 6.12 -8.64
N GLN A 76 -4.38 5.99 -9.89
CA GLN A 76 -5.47 6.74 -10.49
C GLN A 76 -6.41 5.79 -11.20
N GLN A 77 -7.64 6.23 -11.39
CA GLN A 77 -8.63 5.48 -12.15
C GLN A 77 -9.20 6.40 -13.23
N LYS A 78 -9.22 5.91 -14.46
CA LYS A 78 -9.76 6.66 -15.58
C LYS A 78 -10.45 5.70 -16.53
N ASN A 79 -11.70 5.99 -16.88
CA ASN A 79 -12.50 5.15 -17.78
C ASN A 79 -12.50 3.68 -17.34
N TRP A 80 -12.69 3.47 -16.00
CA TRP A 80 -12.74 2.16 -15.35
C TRP A 80 -11.40 1.43 -15.29
N ASN A 81 -10.36 1.98 -15.89
CA ASN A 81 -9.01 1.39 -15.83
C ASN A 81 -8.19 2.05 -14.72
N TRP A 82 -7.44 1.23 -14.01
CA TRP A 82 -6.53 1.72 -12.99
C TRP A 82 -5.15 1.97 -13.59
N PHE A 83 -4.49 2.99 -13.08
CA PHE A 83 -3.14 3.37 -13.49
C PHE A 83 -2.26 3.48 -12.26
N LEU A 84 -1.04 2.96 -12.35
CA LEU A 84 -0.02 3.10 -11.31
C LEU A 84 1.12 3.90 -11.90
N ASN A 85 1.39 5.06 -11.32
CA ASN A 85 2.47 5.96 -11.76
C ASN A 85 2.41 6.24 -13.26
N GLY A 86 1.21 6.44 -13.77
CA GLY A 86 0.99 6.82 -15.16
C GLY A 86 0.90 5.67 -16.15
N GLN A 87 1.03 4.43 -15.68
CA GLN A 87 0.94 3.26 -16.55
C GLN A 87 -0.26 2.42 -16.16
N GLU A 88 -0.92 1.82 -17.15
CA GLU A 88 -2.06 0.96 -16.91
C GLU A 88 -1.65 -0.20 -15.98
N TRP A 89 -2.48 -0.48 -14.99
CA TRP A 89 -2.14 -1.41 -13.93
C TRP A 89 -3.34 -2.29 -13.60
N ASN A 90 -3.11 -3.58 -13.56
CA ASN A 90 -4.18 -4.55 -13.26
C ASN A 90 -4.27 -4.90 -11.77
N GLY A 91 -3.48 -4.24 -10.92
CA GLY A 91 -3.50 -4.48 -9.49
C GLY A 91 -2.55 -5.56 -9.01
N GLU A 92 -1.79 -6.17 -9.88
CA GLU A 92 -0.81 -7.19 -9.51
C GLU A 92 0.38 -6.58 -8.79
N TRP A 93 1.11 -7.44 -8.05
CA TRP A 93 2.30 -6.98 -7.33
C TRP A 93 3.29 -6.31 -8.27
N THR A 94 3.65 -5.09 -7.94
CA THR A 94 4.52 -4.26 -8.77
C THR A 94 5.49 -3.52 -7.86
N ARG A 95 6.78 -3.57 -8.19
CA ARG A 95 7.80 -2.80 -7.48
C ARG A 95 7.71 -1.34 -7.91
N VAL A 96 7.73 -0.44 -6.93
CA VAL A 96 7.68 1.00 -7.23
C VAL A 96 9.01 1.68 -6.96
N GLY A 97 9.92 1.07 -6.22
CA GLY A 97 11.25 1.62 -6.02
C GLY A 97 11.70 1.57 -4.57
N ILE A 98 12.90 2.07 -4.35
CA ILE A 98 13.51 2.17 -3.02
C ILE A 98 12.95 3.41 -2.32
N VAL A 99 12.60 3.27 -1.05
CA VAL A 99 12.08 4.38 -0.25
C VAL A 99 12.94 4.67 0.98
#